data_0c33831c53d0bc8d343f9ec9f404e2b0
#
_entry.id   0c33831c53d0bc8d343f9ec9f404e2b0
#
_cell.length_a   1.000
_cell.length_b   1.000
_cell.length_c   1.000
_cell.angle_alpha   90.00
_cell.angle_beta   90.00
_cell.angle_gamma   90.00
#
_symmetry.space_group_name_H-M   'P 1'
#
loop_
_entity.id
_entity.type
_entity.pdbx_description
1 polymer ?
#
loop_
_entity_poly.entity_id
_entity_poly.type
_entity_poly.pdbx_seq_one_letter_code
_entity_poly.pdbx_strand_id
1 'polypeptide(L)'
;MTDQDRRRALIIESSDEIPRKSFLKRFPVPRNFGVAPGSRVRRGRQWPAPSGAKQPKTFQIYRFDPDSGDTPRLDTFEVDLDDCGPMVLDALIWIKNKVDPTLTFRRSCREGVCGSCAMNMDGTNWLACTRAIDDLGSPATIYPLANMPIVKDLVPDLDHMIAQYQMIEPWLHEKTPAPESERLQSPQERARLDGYYECILCFCCTSGCPSHWWNGDRFLGPAALLQAWRWLADSRDEAKEERLDTLE
;
A
#
# COMPACT_ATOMS: atom_id res chain seq x y z
N MET A 1 29.60 15.39 -3.79
CA MET A 1 28.17 15.28 -4.11
C MET A 1 27.47 16.48 -3.47
N THR A 2 27.10 17.46 -4.26
CA THR A 2 26.52 18.73 -3.78
C THR A 2 25.05 18.52 -3.39
N ASP A 3 24.48 19.44 -2.60
CA ASP A 3 23.06 19.39 -2.19
C ASP A 3 22.11 19.44 -3.41
N GLN A 4 22.56 20.05 -4.53
CA GLN A 4 21.90 20.02 -5.82
C GLN A 4 21.89 18.62 -6.47
N ASP A 5 22.96 17.82 -6.28
CA ASP A 5 23.00 16.45 -6.82
C ASP A 5 22.07 15.51 -6.06
N ARG A 6 21.85 15.75 -4.76
CA ARG A 6 20.87 15.00 -3.95
C ARG A 6 19.43 15.34 -4.34
N ARG A 7 19.14 16.58 -4.71
CA ARG A 7 17.81 16.99 -5.18
C ARG A 7 17.50 16.46 -6.58
N ARG A 8 18.50 16.37 -7.48
CA ARG A 8 18.33 15.75 -8.80
C ARG A 8 18.09 14.25 -8.76
N ALA A 9 18.63 13.55 -7.79
CA ALA A 9 18.41 12.10 -7.62
C ALA A 9 16.98 11.73 -7.19
N LEU A 10 16.16 12.71 -6.77
CA LEU A 10 14.76 12.54 -6.36
C LEU A 10 13.74 13.04 -7.40
N ILE A 11 14.21 13.72 -8.46
CA ILE A 11 13.35 14.16 -9.57
C ILE A 11 13.43 13.08 -10.65
N ILE A 12 12.37 12.26 -10.76
CA ILE A 12 12.17 11.43 -11.95
C ILE A 12 11.91 12.41 -13.09
N GLU A 13 12.89 12.58 -13.95
CA GLU A 13 12.76 13.38 -15.16
C GLU A 13 11.64 12.73 -15.99
N SER A 14 10.61 13.51 -16.27
CA SER A 14 9.43 13.25 -17.11
C SER A 14 8.83 11.84 -17.17
N SER A 15 7.52 11.78 -17.12
CA SER A 15 6.68 10.56 -17.18
C SER A 15 6.94 9.62 -18.36
N ASP A 16 7.73 10.03 -19.34
CA ASP A 16 8.03 9.27 -20.56
C ASP A 16 9.12 8.19 -20.37
N GLU A 17 9.87 8.21 -19.29
CA GLU A 17 10.99 7.29 -19.04
C GLU A 17 10.75 6.14 -18.08
N ILE A 18 9.56 5.99 -17.51
CA ILE A 18 9.26 4.77 -16.76
C ILE A 18 9.04 3.62 -17.76
N PRO A 19 9.96 2.66 -17.88
CA PRO A 19 9.85 1.59 -18.85
C PRO A 19 8.81 0.55 -18.41
N ARG A 20 7.53 0.86 -18.63
CA ARG A 20 6.35 0.12 -18.17
C ARG A 20 6.31 -1.34 -18.58
N LYS A 21 6.70 -1.64 -19.82
CA LYS A 21 6.65 -3.03 -20.33
C LYS A 21 7.73 -3.93 -19.74
N SER A 22 8.88 -3.37 -19.33
CA SER A 22 9.95 -4.12 -18.69
C SER A 22 9.70 -4.36 -17.20
N PHE A 23 9.10 -3.37 -16.53
CA PHE A 23 8.81 -3.42 -15.09
C PHE A 23 7.73 -4.46 -14.75
N LEU A 24 6.59 -4.46 -15.47
CA LEU A 24 5.52 -5.43 -15.28
C LEU A 24 5.92 -6.87 -15.65
N LYS A 25 6.95 -7.07 -16.46
CA LYS A 25 7.52 -8.39 -16.77
C LYS A 25 8.39 -8.93 -15.63
N ARG A 26 8.98 -8.05 -14.82
CA ARG A 26 9.93 -8.41 -13.77
C ARG A 26 9.24 -8.92 -12.50
N PHE A 27 8.03 -8.43 -12.20
CA PHE A 27 7.31 -8.76 -10.97
C PHE A 27 5.94 -9.34 -11.28
N PRO A 28 5.60 -10.52 -10.76
CA PRO A 28 4.26 -11.08 -10.91
C PRO A 28 3.24 -10.24 -10.15
N VAL A 29 2.23 -9.75 -10.87
CA VAL A 29 1.11 -9.02 -10.29
C VAL A 29 -0.02 -10.00 -10.02
N PRO A 30 -0.56 -10.10 -8.80
CA PRO A 30 -1.71 -10.94 -8.53
C PRO A 30 -2.92 -10.42 -9.30
N ARG A 31 -3.46 -11.21 -10.24
CA ARG A 31 -4.68 -10.87 -10.99
C ARG A 31 -5.93 -11.47 -10.36
N ASN A 32 -5.76 -12.54 -9.59
CA ASN A 32 -6.83 -13.26 -8.91
C ASN A 32 -6.45 -13.49 -7.46
N PHE A 33 -7.43 -13.34 -6.58
CA PHE A 33 -7.31 -13.55 -5.14
C PHE A 33 -7.64 -14.98 -4.73
N GLY A 34 -7.56 -15.93 -5.63
CA GLY A 34 -7.81 -17.34 -5.36
C GLY A 34 -6.92 -18.24 -6.18
N VAL A 35 -6.75 -19.49 -5.73
CA VAL A 35 -6.12 -20.56 -6.49
C VAL A 35 -7.18 -21.21 -7.34
N ALA A 36 -7.42 -20.68 -8.53
CA ALA A 36 -8.33 -21.26 -9.51
C ALA A 36 -7.55 -22.14 -10.52
N PRO A 37 -8.23 -23.10 -11.21
CA PRO A 37 -7.62 -23.80 -12.34
C PRO A 37 -7.07 -22.81 -13.38
N GLY A 38 -5.80 -22.97 -13.76
CA GLY A 38 -5.11 -22.06 -14.67
C GLY A 38 -4.56 -20.77 -14.06
N SER A 39 -4.73 -20.54 -12.75
CA SER A 39 -4.07 -19.44 -12.06
C SER A 39 -2.55 -19.64 -12.03
N ARG A 40 -1.80 -18.52 -12.03
CA ARG A 40 -0.34 -18.56 -11.89
C ARG A 40 0.12 -18.81 -10.45
N VAL A 41 -0.80 -18.79 -9.50
CA VAL A 41 -0.53 -19.05 -8.08
C VAL A 41 -0.78 -20.52 -7.81
N ARG A 42 0.26 -21.26 -7.44
CA ARG A 42 0.19 -22.67 -7.12
C ARG A 42 -0.14 -22.90 -5.64
N ARG A 43 -0.60 -24.11 -5.29
CA ARG A 43 -0.66 -24.51 -3.89
C ARG A 43 0.74 -24.60 -3.32
N GLY A 44 0.93 -24.04 -2.13
CA GLY A 44 2.18 -23.99 -1.42
C GLY A 44 2.30 -25.02 -0.30
N ARG A 45 3.11 -24.70 0.68
CA ARG A 45 3.37 -25.53 1.87
C ARG A 45 2.18 -25.46 2.83
N GLN A 46 2.05 -26.51 3.64
CA GLN A 46 1.07 -26.57 4.73
C GLN A 46 1.79 -26.62 6.06
N TRP A 47 1.35 -25.78 6.98
CA TRP A 47 1.87 -25.66 8.33
C TRP A 47 0.74 -25.94 9.31
N PRO A 48 0.66 -27.16 9.88
CA PRO A 48 -0.41 -27.54 10.80
C PRO A 48 -0.33 -26.75 12.10
N ALA A 49 -1.45 -26.68 12.80
CA ALA A 49 -1.55 -26.06 14.11
C ALA A 49 -0.60 -26.73 15.10
N PRO A 50 -0.10 -25.98 16.11
CA PRO A 50 0.64 -26.58 17.23
C PRO A 50 -0.17 -27.67 17.93
N SER A 51 0.53 -28.67 18.48
CA SER A 51 -0.11 -29.72 19.28
C SER A 51 -0.86 -29.10 20.46
N GLY A 52 -2.17 -29.38 20.54
CA GLY A 52 -3.02 -28.85 21.62
C GLY A 52 -3.66 -27.50 21.33
N ALA A 53 -3.59 -26.99 20.10
CA ALA A 53 -4.31 -25.78 19.70
C ALA A 53 -5.81 -25.91 20.01
N LYS A 54 -6.36 -24.86 20.65
CA LYS A 54 -7.77 -24.83 21.08
C LYS A 54 -8.69 -24.16 20.07
N GLN A 55 -8.19 -23.12 19.41
CA GLN A 55 -8.95 -22.33 18.42
C GLN A 55 -8.15 -22.16 17.13
N PRO A 56 -7.89 -23.24 16.37
CA PRO A 56 -7.11 -23.14 15.14
C PRO A 56 -7.90 -22.38 14.05
N LYS A 57 -7.28 -21.35 13.47
CA LYS A 57 -7.76 -20.64 12.30
C LYS A 57 -6.80 -20.85 11.13
N THR A 58 -7.35 -21.12 9.97
CA THR A 58 -6.57 -21.33 8.74
C THR A 58 -6.35 -20.03 7.99
N PHE A 59 -5.10 -19.71 7.68
CA PHE A 59 -4.69 -18.61 6.83
C PHE A 59 -4.04 -19.14 5.56
N GLN A 60 -4.44 -18.63 4.41
CA GLN A 60 -3.78 -18.85 3.14
C GLN A 60 -3.06 -17.58 2.73
N ILE A 61 -1.73 -17.63 2.71
CA ILE A 61 -0.88 -16.44 2.53
C ILE A 61 -0.11 -16.56 1.22
N TYR A 62 -0.19 -15.50 0.41
CA TYR A 62 0.57 -15.39 -0.82
C TYR A 62 2.08 -15.31 -0.51
N ARG A 63 2.84 -16.14 -1.23
CA ARG A 63 4.30 -16.21 -1.12
C ARG A 63 4.93 -16.07 -2.49
N PHE A 64 5.91 -15.21 -2.58
CA PHE A 64 6.74 -14.99 -3.75
C PHE A 64 8.14 -14.58 -3.33
N ASP A 65 9.15 -15.26 -3.88
CA ASP A 65 10.56 -14.92 -3.72
C ASP A 65 11.17 -14.68 -5.09
N PRO A 66 11.59 -13.44 -5.43
CA PRO A 66 12.15 -13.12 -6.73
C PRO A 66 13.45 -13.86 -7.03
N ASP A 67 14.21 -14.24 -6.00
CA ASP A 67 15.52 -14.90 -6.13
C ASP A 67 15.40 -16.41 -6.39
N SER A 68 14.23 -16.99 -6.09
CA SER A 68 14.02 -18.44 -6.24
C SER A 68 13.80 -18.91 -7.67
N GLY A 69 13.38 -18.01 -8.57
CA GLY A 69 12.92 -18.34 -9.92
C GLY A 69 11.58 -19.09 -9.97
N ASP A 70 10.97 -19.37 -8.83
CA ASP A 70 9.70 -20.08 -8.68
C ASP A 70 8.48 -19.19 -9.00
N THR A 71 7.40 -19.84 -9.47
CA THR A 71 6.10 -19.16 -9.56
C THR A 71 5.51 -18.89 -8.18
N PRO A 72 4.70 -17.83 -8.03
CA PRO A 72 4.01 -17.55 -6.78
C PRO A 72 3.20 -18.75 -6.26
N ARG A 73 3.11 -18.87 -4.94
CA ARG A 73 2.35 -19.93 -4.27
C ARG A 73 1.48 -19.38 -3.14
N LEU A 74 0.54 -20.18 -2.68
CA LEU A 74 -0.32 -19.90 -1.54
C LEU A 74 0.01 -20.89 -0.44
N ASP A 75 0.76 -20.46 0.58
CA ASP A 75 1.08 -21.28 1.74
C ASP A 75 -0.09 -21.26 2.75
N THR A 76 -0.36 -22.39 3.38
CA THR A 76 -1.46 -22.55 4.35
C THR A 76 -0.87 -22.68 5.75
N PHE A 77 -1.29 -21.82 6.66
CA PHE A 77 -0.88 -21.79 8.07
C PHE A 77 -2.10 -21.97 8.97
N GLU A 78 -1.99 -22.84 9.95
CA GLU A 78 -2.96 -22.96 11.03
C GLU A 78 -2.40 -22.28 12.28
N VAL A 79 -3.09 -21.24 12.75
CA VAL A 79 -2.69 -20.42 13.90
C VAL A 79 -3.69 -20.65 15.02
N ASP A 80 -3.20 -20.92 16.24
CA ASP A 80 -4.05 -20.94 17.42
C ASP A 80 -4.36 -19.50 17.88
N LEU A 81 -5.63 -19.12 17.83
CA LEU A 81 -6.08 -17.78 18.19
C LEU A 81 -5.94 -17.51 19.71
N ASP A 82 -5.88 -18.53 20.56
CA ASP A 82 -5.61 -18.36 21.99
C ASP A 82 -4.15 -17.89 22.26
N ASP A 83 -3.23 -18.15 21.33
CA ASP A 83 -1.80 -17.77 21.43
C ASP A 83 -1.46 -16.58 20.50
N CYS A 84 -2.46 -15.94 19.93
CA CYS A 84 -2.34 -14.85 18.98
C CYS A 84 -3.23 -13.68 19.38
N GLY A 85 -2.83 -12.45 19.04
CA GLY A 85 -3.70 -11.27 19.21
C GLY A 85 -4.85 -11.25 18.18
N PRO A 86 -5.84 -10.35 18.35
CA PRO A 86 -7.09 -10.38 17.60
C PRO A 86 -7.00 -9.83 16.17
N MET A 87 -5.91 -9.16 15.81
CA MET A 87 -5.76 -8.52 14.50
C MET A 87 -5.00 -9.41 13.50
N VAL A 88 -5.29 -9.23 12.23
CA VAL A 88 -4.59 -9.97 11.14
C VAL A 88 -3.07 -9.78 11.23
N LEU A 89 -2.62 -8.58 11.57
CA LEU A 89 -1.18 -8.33 11.75
C LEU A 89 -0.58 -9.16 12.88
N ASP A 90 -1.32 -9.44 13.95
CA ASP A 90 -0.85 -10.28 15.05
C ASP A 90 -0.63 -11.72 14.57
N ALA A 91 -1.53 -12.25 13.75
CA ALA A 91 -1.36 -13.57 13.14
C ALA A 91 -0.13 -13.63 12.22
N LEU A 92 0.10 -12.59 11.40
CA LEU A 92 1.29 -12.52 10.54
C LEU A 92 2.58 -12.45 11.34
N ILE A 93 2.60 -11.71 12.44
CA ILE A 93 3.74 -11.63 13.37
C ILE A 93 3.96 -12.98 14.07
N TRP A 94 2.90 -13.62 14.51
CA TRP A 94 2.94 -14.94 15.13
C TRP A 94 3.53 -15.97 14.16
N ILE A 95 3.03 -16.04 12.92
CA ILE A 95 3.53 -16.93 11.87
C ILE A 95 5.03 -16.67 11.63
N LYS A 96 5.42 -15.40 11.44
CA LYS A 96 6.82 -15.05 11.20
C LYS A 96 7.75 -15.44 12.34
N ASN A 97 7.29 -15.29 13.57
CA ASN A 97 8.16 -15.53 14.74
C ASN A 97 8.23 -17.00 15.14
N LYS A 98 7.16 -17.78 14.94
CA LYS A 98 7.05 -19.14 15.47
C LYS A 98 7.07 -20.22 14.38
N VAL A 99 6.72 -19.91 13.13
CA VAL A 99 6.52 -20.92 12.08
C VAL A 99 7.46 -20.72 10.91
N ASP A 100 7.42 -19.54 10.27
CA ASP A 100 8.21 -19.28 9.07
C ASP A 100 8.80 -17.85 9.07
N PRO A 101 10.06 -17.71 9.52
CA PRO A 101 10.73 -16.41 9.61
C PRO A 101 10.96 -15.74 8.25
N THR A 102 10.81 -16.47 7.15
CA THR A 102 11.00 -15.95 5.78
C THR A 102 9.80 -15.14 5.29
N LEU A 103 8.62 -15.23 5.94
CA LEU A 103 7.44 -14.46 5.58
C LEU A 103 7.75 -12.96 5.65
N THR A 104 7.53 -12.25 4.52
CA THR A 104 7.90 -10.84 4.38
C THR A 104 6.68 -9.95 4.23
N PHE A 105 6.58 -8.94 5.09
CA PHE A 105 5.54 -7.90 5.06
C PHE A 105 6.04 -6.61 5.73
N ARG A 106 5.39 -5.49 5.36
CA ARG A 106 5.66 -4.20 6.01
C ARG A 106 4.76 -4.01 7.23
N ARG A 107 5.30 -3.42 8.27
CA ARG A 107 4.54 -3.00 9.45
C ARG A 107 5.29 -1.92 10.22
N SER A 108 4.57 -1.11 11.00
CA SER A 108 5.18 -0.13 11.91
C SER A 108 4.26 0.19 13.10
N CYS A 109 3.35 1.16 12.97
CA CYS A 109 2.58 1.75 14.08
C CYS A 109 1.65 0.79 14.82
N ARG A 110 1.03 -0.18 14.15
CA ARG A 110 0.04 -1.14 14.68
C ARG A 110 -1.30 -0.52 15.10
N GLU A 111 -1.55 0.74 14.75
CA GLU A 111 -2.73 1.53 15.17
C GLU A 111 -3.42 2.26 14.00
N GLY A 112 -3.13 1.86 12.76
CA GLY A 112 -3.80 2.41 11.58
C GLY A 112 -3.30 3.77 11.11
N VAL A 113 -2.13 4.25 11.56
CA VAL A 113 -1.63 5.61 11.27
C VAL A 113 -0.58 5.65 10.16
N CYS A 114 0.25 4.60 9.99
CA CYS A 114 1.39 4.66 9.07
C CYS A 114 1.11 4.09 7.66
N GLY A 115 0.01 3.39 7.46
CA GLY A 115 -0.36 2.78 6.16
C GLY A 115 0.48 1.58 5.72
N SER A 116 1.59 1.27 6.39
CA SER A 116 2.59 0.32 5.89
C SER A 116 2.11 -1.14 5.82
N CYS A 117 1.14 -1.55 6.63
CA CYS A 117 0.58 -2.90 6.65
C CYS A 117 -0.66 -3.07 5.75
N ALA A 118 -0.80 -2.20 4.74
CA ALA A 118 -1.88 -2.32 3.77
C ALA A 118 -1.69 -3.57 2.91
N MET A 119 -2.73 -4.39 2.82
CA MET A 119 -2.76 -5.63 2.04
C MET A 119 -4.19 -6.01 1.68
N ASN A 120 -4.35 -7.02 0.83
CA ASN A 120 -5.66 -7.55 0.50
C ASN A 120 -5.99 -8.73 1.40
N MET A 121 -7.13 -8.68 2.06
CA MET A 121 -7.62 -9.70 2.97
C MET A 121 -9.04 -10.10 2.55
N ASP A 122 -9.21 -11.36 2.15
CA ASP A 122 -10.48 -11.91 1.61
C ASP A 122 -11.09 -11.02 0.51
N GLY A 123 -10.25 -10.51 -0.41
CA GLY A 123 -10.67 -9.68 -1.53
C GLY A 123 -10.82 -8.18 -1.18
N THR A 124 -10.65 -7.77 0.08
CA THR A 124 -10.77 -6.39 0.52
C THR A 124 -9.40 -5.79 0.88
N ASN A 125 -9.08 -4.63 0.32
CA ASN A 125 -7.87 -3.90 0.70
C ASN A 125 -8.08 -3.17 2.02
N TRP A 126 -7.26 -3.48 3.03
CA TRP A 126 -7.34 -2.89 4.36
C TRP A 126 -5.98 -2.88 5.06
N LEU A 127 -5.92 -2.30 6.25
CA LEU A 127 -4.73 -2.32 7.11
C LEU A 127 -4.78 -3.56 8.02
N ALA A 128 -3.76 -4.41 7.95
CA ALA A 128 -3.72 -5.64 8.75
C ALA A 128 -3.73 -5.38 10.27
N CYS A 129 -3.26 -4.23 10.72
CA CYS A 129 -3.25 -3.86 12.15
C CYS A 129 -4.62 -3.44 12.71
N THR A 130 -5.60 -3.14 11.84
CA THR A 130 -6.96 -2.72 12.24
C THR A 130 -8.05 -3.65 11.73
N ARG A 131 -7.70 -4.71 11.01
CA ARG A 131 -8.63 -5.74 10.56
C ARG A 131 -8.68 -6.87 11.58
N ALA A 132 -9.85 -7.10 12.17
CA ALA A 132 -10.04 -8.20 13.10
C ALA A 132 -9.98 -9.56 12.36
N ILE A 133 -9.39 -10.57 12.99
CA ILE A 133 -9.33 -11.93 12.45
C ILE A 133 -10.74 -12.51 12.31
N ASP A 134 -11.64 -12.19 13.23
CA ASP A 134 -13.02 -12.70 13.23
C ASP A 134 -13.85 -12.19 12.05
N ASP A 135 -13.46 -11.06 11.44
CA ASP A 135 -14.11 -10.54 10.23
C ASP A 135 -13.78 -11.33 8.96
N LEU A 136 -12.82 -12.24 9.02
CA LEU A 136 -12.35 -13.01 7.86
C LEU A 136 -12.96 -14.40 7.80
N GLY A 137 -13.09 -14.90 6.59
CA GLY A 137 -13.50 -16.26 6.31
C GLY A 137 -12.57 -17.33 6.88
N SER A 138 -12.92 -18.61 6.66
CA SER A 138 -12.05 -19.75 6.95
C SER A 138 -12.03 -20.67 5.74
N PRO A 139 -10.92 -20.80 5.04
CA PRO A 139 -9.63 -20.13 5.27
C PRO A 139 -9.66 -18.61 5.00
N ALA A 140 -8.96 -17.83 5.81
CA ALA A 140 -8.69 -16.42 5.55
C ALA A 140 -7.61 -16.29 4.49
N THR A 141 -7.84 -15.50 3.43
CA THR A 141 -6.88 -15.33 2.33
C THR A 141 -6.16 -13.99 2.43
N ILE A 142 -4.83 -14.01 2.42
CA ILE A 142 -4.01 -12.81 2.53
C ILE A 142 -3.10 -12.68 1.31
N TYR A 143 -3.26 -11.57 0.61
CA TYR A 143 -2.50 -11.19 -0.58
C TYR A 143 -1.85 -9.81 -0.40
N PRO A 144 -0.80 -9.47 -1.14
CA PRO A 144 -0.34 -8.09 -1.23
C PRO A 144 -1.43 -7.20 -1.86
N LEU A 145 -1.29 -5.88 -1.78
CA LEU A 145 -2.18 -4.97 -2.49
C LEU A 145 -2.24 -5.35 -3.98
N ALA A 146 -3.46 -5.38 -4.52
CA ALA A 146 -3.72 -5.77 -5.90
C ALA A 146 -3.17 -4.77 -6.91
N ASN A 147 -2.92 -5.26 -8.14
CA ASN A 147 -2.53 -4.44 -9.30
C ASN A 147 -1.25 -3.62 -9.11
N MET A 148 -0.36 -4.08 -8.24
CA MET A 148 0.99 -3.56 -8.06
C MET A 148 2.00 -4.67 -8.32
N PRO A 149 3.22 -4.36 -8.80
CA PRO A 149 4.32 -5.33 -8.82
C PRO A 149 4.65 -5.78 -7.41
N ILE A 150 5.16 -7.01 -7.28
CA ILE A 150 5.50 -7.59 -5.98
C ILE A 150 7.00 -7.66 -5.82
N VAL A 151 7.51 -7.07 -4.77
CA VAL A 151 8.93 -7.16 -4.38
C VAL A 151 9.20 -8.53 -3.78
N LYS A 152 8.45 -8.89 -2.73
CA LYS A 152 8.54 -10.20 -2.06
C LYS A 152 7.28 -10.43 -1.22
N ASP A 153 6.71 -11.62 -1.27
CA ASP A 153 5.55 -12.04 -0.47
C ASP A 153 4.42 -11.00 -0.45
N LEU A 154 4.16 -10.39 0.71
CA LEU A 154 3.12 -9.37 0.91
C LEU A 154 3.62 -7.93 0.71
N VAL A 155 4.81 -7.75 0.17
CA VAL A 155 5.44 -6.44 -0.06
C VAL A 155 5.26 -6.02 -1.52
N PRO A 156 4.31 -5.10 -1.83
CA PRO A 156 4.20 -4.51 -3.16
C PRO A 156 5.29 -3.47 -3.39
N ASP A 157 5.61 -3.25 -4.66
CA ASP A 157 6.40 -2.10 -5.10
C ASP A 157 5.49 -0.87 -5.16
N LEU A 158 5.90 0.21 -4.50
CA LEU A 158 5.14 1.45 -4.39
C LEU A 158 5.73 2.58 -5.24
N ASP A 159 6.81 2.35 -5.98
CA ASP A 159 7.53 3.41 -6.71
C ASP A 159 6.63 4.17 -7.67
N HIS A 160 5.79 3.46 -8.44
CA HIS A 160 4.84 4.10 -9.34
C HIS A 160 3.81 4.98 -8.59
N MET A 161 3.29 4.50 -7.46
CA MET A 161 2.33 5.24 -6.65
C MET A 161 2.95 6.50 -6.01
N ILE A 162 4.19 6.36 -5.57
CA ILE A 162 4.96 7.50 -5.02
C ILE A 162 5.27 8.52 -6.11
N ALA A 163 5.64 8.07 -7.32
CA ALA A 163 5.87 8.97 -8.45
C ALA A 163 4.60 9.76 -8.81
N GLN A 164 3.43 9.10 -8.87
CA GLN A 164 2.15 9.78 -9.10
C GLN A 164 1.80 10.79 -7.98
N TYR A 165 2.11 10.45 -6.73
CA TYR A 165 1.96 11.38 -5.61
C TYR A 165 2.91 12.57 -5.72
N GLN A 166 4.15 12.36 -6.17
CA GLN A 166 5.12 13.45 -6.36
C GLN A 166 4.71 14.42 -7.48
N MET A 167 4.01 13.95 -8.50
CA MET A 167 3.54 14.82 -9.61
C MET A 167 2.62 15.94 -9.16
N ILE A 168 1.89 15.77 -8.07
CA ILE A 168 1.00 16.81 -7.54
C ILE A 168 1.72 17.79 -6.62
N GLU A 169 3.06 17.69 -6.50
CA GLU A 169 3.87 18.55 -5.64
C GLU A 169 3.30 18.70 -4.22
N PRO A 170 3.30 17.61 -3.40
CA PRO A 170 2.55 17.53 -2.16
C PRO A 170 3.21 18.30 -1.00
N TRP A 171 3.45 19.59 -1.22
CA TRP A 171 3.98 20.54 -0.25
C TRP A 171 3.37 21.92 -0.50
N LEU A 172 3.43 22.78 0.50
CA LEU A 172 2.91 24.15 0.42
C LEU A 172 3.73 24.98 -0.58
N HIS A 173 3.05 25.61 -1.52
CA HIS A 173 3.65 26.55 -2.45
C HIS A 173 3.43 27.98 -1.96
N GLU A 174 4.52 28.72 -1.76
CA GLU A 174 4.54 30.10 -1.34
C GLU A 174 5.20 30.98 -2.39
N LYS A 175 4.47 32.00 -2.86
CA LYS A 175 4.98 33.02 -3.79
C LYS A 175 5.31 34.33 -3.06
N THR A 176 4.63 34.58 -1.94
CA THR A 176 4.87 35.75 -1.10
C THR A 176 5.98 35.47 -0.07
N PRO A 177 6.77 36.49 0.32
CA PRO A 177 7.78 36.33 1.35
C PRO A 177 7.20 35.77 2.64
N ALA A 178 8.00 34.94 3.35
CA ALA A 178 7.61 34.43 4.63
C ALA A 178 7.30 35.56 5.62
N PRO A 179 6.18 35.50 6.36
CA PRO A 179 5.90 36.48 7.41
C PRO A 179 6.88 36.33 8.58
N GLU A 180 6.95 37.32 9.47
CA GLU A 180 7.79 37.26 10.68
C GLU A 180 7.40 36.12 11.62
N SER A 181 6.12 35.71 11.59
CA SER A 181 5.59 34.59 12.31
C SER A 181 5.01 33.54 11.35
N GLU A 182 4.27 32.58 11.85
CA GLU A 182 3.60 31.56 11.03
C GLU A 182 2.48 32.13 10.16
N ARG A 183 2.18 31.46 9.04
CA ARG A 183 1.01 31.76 8.20
C ARG A 183 -0.26 31.32 8.91
N LEU A 184 -1.08 32.29 9.27
CA LEU A 184 -2.33 32.04 10.00
C LEU A 184 -3.39 31.40 9.09
N GLN A 185 -4.22 30.57 9.68
CA GLN A 185 -5.37 29.95 9.07
C GLN A 185 -6.56 30.02 10.05
N SER A 186 -7.72 30.44 9.58
CA SER A 186 -8.92 30.48 10.43
C SER A 186 -9.43 29.06 10.74
N PRO A 187 -10.17 28.84 11.84
CA PRO A 187 -10.80 27.56 12.13
C PRO A 187 -11.69 27.05 11.00
N GLN A 188 -12.38 27.95 10.30
CA GLN A 188 -13.28 27.63 9.18
C GLN A 188 -12.48 27.15 7.96
N GLU A 189 -11.35 27.77 7.64
CA GLU A 189 -10.46 27.33 6.57
C GLU A 189 -9.81 26.00 6.92
N ARG A 190 -9.38 25.81 8.17
CA ARG A 190 -8.82 24.56 8.64
C ARG A 190 -9.83 23.41 8.55
N ALA A 191 -11.10 23.65 8.88
CA ALA A 191 -12.17 22.66 8.80
C ALA A 191 -12.42 22.15 7.38
N ARG A 192 -12.05 22.90 6.33
CA ARG A 192 -12.13 22.43 4.93
C ARG A 192 -11.16 21.31 4.60
N LEU A 193 -10.14 21.13 5.41
CA LEU A 193 -9.13 20.09 5.21
C LEU A 193 -9.46 18.78 5.94
N ASP A 194 -10.50 18.78 6.81
CA ASP A 194 -10.90 17.59 7.54
C ASP A 194 -11.34 16.48 6.59
N GLY A 195 -10.87 15.26 6.85
CA GLY A 195 -11.05 14.10 5.99
C GLY A 195 -10.01 13.97 4.87
N TYR A 196 -9.25 15.01 4.56
CA TYR A 196 -8.24 14.97 3.49
C TYR A 196 -6.81 14.90 4.04
N TYR A 197 -6.49 15.69 5.06
CA TYR A 197 -5.15 15.72 5.63
C TYR A 197 -4.82 14.44 6.43
N GLU A 198 -5.81 13.70 6.87
CA GLU A 198 -5.65 12.43 7.59
C GLU A 198 -5.24 11.26 6.67
N CYS A 199 -5.20 11.46 5.37
CA CYS A 199 -4.79 10.43 4.43
C CYS A 199 -3.35 9.98 4.71
N ILE A 200 -3.18 8.69 5.01
CA ILE A 200 -1.91 8.06 5.41
C ILE A 200 -1.16 7.43 4.23
N LEU A 201 -1.59 7.67 2.99
CA LEU A 201 -0.98 7.13 1.77
C LEU A 201 -0.79 5.59 1.80
N CYS A 202 -1.77 4.87 2.32
CA CYS A 202 -1.74 3.40 2.34
C CYS A 202 -2.00 2.78 0.97
N PHE A 203 -2.50 3.56 -0.01
CA PHE A 203 -2.83 3.16 -1.39
C PHE A 203 -3.89 2.07 -1.54
N CYS A 204 -4.61 1.70 -0.49
CA CYS A 204 -5.74 0.77 -0.59
C CYS A 204 -6.78 1.21 -1.63
N CYS A 205 -7.12 2.51 -1.66
CA CYS A 205 -8.08 3.09 -2.60
C CYS A 205 -7.56 3.05 -4.05
N THR A 206 -6.31 3.41 -4.30
CA THR A 206 -5.71 3.40 -5.64
C THR A 206 -5.54 1.97 -6.16
N SER A 207 -5.06 1.06 -5.32
CA SER A 207 -4.99 -0.36 -5.63
C SER A 207 -6.36 -0.99 -5.94
N GLY A 208 -7.42 -0.51 -5.29
CA GLY A 208 -8.80 -0.96 -5.51
C GLY A 208 -9.55 -0.25 -6.64
N CYS A 209 -8.95 0.74 -7.31
CA CYS A 209 -9.64 1.57 -8.29
C CYS A 209 -9.61 0.96 -9.71
N PRO A 210 -10.76 0.58 -10.30
CA PRO A 210 -10.80 0.03 -11.66
C PRO A 210 -10.24 0.99 -12.72
N SER A 211 -10.48 2.30 -12.60
CA SER A 211 -9.94 3.30 -13.53
C SER A 211 -8.42 3.32 -13.49
N HIS A 212 -7.82 3.16 -12.33
CA HIS A 212 -6.36 3.08 -12.19
C HIS A 212 -5.81 1.75 -12.74
N TRP A 213 -6.53 0.64 -12.63
CA TRP A 213 -6.07 -0.65 -13.19
C TRP A 213 -5.89 -0.60 -14.70
N TRP A 214 -6.80 0.11 -15.40
CA TRP A 214 -6.82 0.19 -16.86
C TRP A 214 -5.94 1.32 -17.41
N ASN A 215 -5.84 2.44 -16.67
CA ASN A 215 -5.18 3.66 -17.12
C ASN A 215 -4.17 4.20 -16.09
N GLY A 216 -3.51 3.34 -15.33
CA GLY A 216 -2.53 3.72 -14.30
C GLY A 216 -1.33 4.52 -14.85
N ASP A 217 -1.25 4.63 -16.16
CA ASP A 217 -0.27 5.46 -16.86
C ASP A 217 -0.69 6.92 -17.04
N ARG A 218 -1.97 7.19 -17.04
CA ARG A 218 -2.50 8.54 -17.27
C ARG A 218 -3.37 9.04 -16.12
N PHE A 219 -3.92 8.13 -15.34
CA PHE A 219 -4.81 8.45 -14.24
C PHE A 219 -4.06 8.32 -12.92
N LEU A 220 -3.91 9.43 -12.21
CA LEU A 220 -3.15 9.52 -10.95
C LEU A 220 -3.68 8.63 -9.82
N GLY A 221 -4.95 8.27 -9.88
CA GLY A 221 -5.60 7.44 -8.87
C GLY A 221 -6.11 8.22 -7.65
N PRO A 222 -7.01 7.58 -6.88
CA PRO A 222 -7.72 8.26 -5.79
C PRO A 222 -6.81 8.87 -4.72
N ALA A 223 -5.70 8.22 -4.36
CA ALA A 223 -4.82 8.73 -3.30
C ALA A 223 -4.15 10.04 -3.71
N ALA A 224 -3.60 10.11 -4.94
CA ALA A 224 -2.96 11.33 -5.44
C ALA A 224 -3.99 12.45 -5.64
N LEU A 225 -5.19 12.15 -6.19
CA LEU A 225 -6.24 13.13 -6.38
C LEU A 225 -6.79 13.69 -5.05
N LEU A 226 -6.94 12.84 -4.02
CA LEU A 226 -7.32 13.30 -2.68
C LEU A 226 -6.28 14.26 -2.11
N GLN A 227 -5.00 13.93 -2.27
CA GLN A 227 -3.91 14.79 -1.80
C GLN A 227 -3.79 16.08 -2.64
N ALA A 228 -4.07 16.04 -3.95
CA ALA A 228 -4.14 17.25 -4.76
C ALA A 228 -5.23 18.20 -4.24
N TRP A 229 -6.42 17.66 -3.96
CA TRP A 229 -7.52 18.46 -3.38
C TRP A 229 -7.16 19.05 -2.02
N ARG A 230 -6.43 18.31 -1.17
CA ARG A 230 -5.97 18.84 0.10
C ARG A 230 -5.16 20.13 -0.06
N TRP A 231 -4.26 20.21 -1.05
CA TRP A 231 -3.47 21.41 -1.32
C TRP A 231 -4.28 22.52 -1.99
N LEU A 232 -5.19 22.19 -2.90
CA LEU A 232 -6.12 23.14 -3.52
C LEU A 232 -7.05 23.80 -2.49
N ALA A 233 -7.46 23.06 -1.47
CA ALA A 233 -8.35 23.54 -0.40
C ALA A 233 -7.61 24.32 0.70
N ASP A 234 -6.28 24.21 0.79
CA ASP A 234 -5.49 24.93 1.80
C ASP A 234 -5.45 26.43 1.45
N SER A 235 -5.94 27.28 2.36
CA SER A 235 -5.99 28.74 2.16
C SER A 235 -4.60 29.38 2.08
N ARG A 236 -3.57 28.69 2.57
CA ARG A 236 -2.19 29.16 2.58
C ARG A 236 -1.44 28.83 1.29
N ASP A 237 -1.95 27.92 0.47
CA ASP A 237 -1.33 27.56 -0.81
C ASP A 237 -1.60 28.63 -1.87
N GLU A 238 -0.57 29.13 -2.54
CA GLU A 238 -0.60 30.21 -3.49
C GLU A 238 -0.47 29.75 -4.95
N ALA A 239 -0.42 28.43 -5.22
CA ALA A 239 -0.23 27.85 -6.56
C ALA A 239 -1.46 27.07 -7.06
N LYS A 240 -2.67 27.55 -6.79
CA LYS A 240 -3.90 26.80 -7.11
C LYS A 240 -4.11 26.59 -8.60
N GLU A 241 -3.80 27.59 -9.42
CA GLU A 241 -3.95 27.52 -10.89
C GLU A 241 -2.94 26.51 -11.46
N GLU A 242 -1.68 26.59 -11.06
CA GLU A 242 -0.62 25.68 -11.50
C GLU A 242 -0.92 24.23 -11.10
N ARG A 243 -1.52 24.04 -9.92
CA ARG A 243 -1.96 22.69 -9.51
C ARG A 243 -3.08 22.13 -10.36
N LEU A 244 -4.02 22.97 -10.79
CA LEU A 244 -5.11 22.56 -11.68
C LEU A 244 -4.56 22.19 -13.06
N ASP A 245 -3.64 23.00 -13.60
CA ASP A 245 -2.99 22.71 -14.88
C ASP A 245 -2.23 21.39 -14.87
N THR A 246 -1.66 21.01 -13.72
CA THR A 246 -0.96 19.70 -13.56
C THR A 246 -1.94 18.52 -13.58
N LEU A 247 -3.22 18.73 -13.30
CA LEU A 247 -4.25 17.67 -13.25
C LEU A 247 -4.97 17.45 -14.58
N GLU A 248 -4.85 18.37 -15.55
CA GLU A 248 -5.39 18.28 -16.90
C GLU A 248 -4.48 17.48 -17.84
#